data_f00f08eada81dbf6fdd8ae66c209d8a9
#
_entry.id   f00f08eada81dbf6fdd8ae66c209d8a9
#
_cell.length_a   1.000
_cell.length_b   1.000
_cell.length_c   1.000
_cell.angle_alpha   90.00
_cell.angle_beta   90.00
_cell.angle_gamma   90.00
#
_symmetry.space_group_name_H-M   'P 1'
#
loop_
_entity.id
_entity.type
_entity.pdbx_description
1 polymer ?
#
loop_
_entity_poly.entity_id
_entity_poly.type
_entity_poly.pdbx_seq_one_letter_code
_entity_poly.pdbx_strand_id
1 'polypeptide(L)'
;MARTTKRAAKRKGPAGRRASKARARPAARKIAARRGAGGAGRGKPSRIVVLLATRKGGWLFRGDAARRRWEADGPHFLGHIVSHLVLDPRDGRTLLAAAKTGHLGPTLYRSSDLGKSWQEAARPPAFPKAPEGARARAVDHTFWLTPGRAGDPGVWWAGTSPHGLFRSEDGGESWEPVSGLNDDPQYREWMGGPQDGTPDGPKLHSINVDPRDPRHLYLGMSGGGVHESLDGGRSWSPLVKGLEVVEGFDAANIAFHDPHCVRLCPSNPDRLYQQNHCGIYRLDRPGETWQRIGRRMPKQVGDIGFPLVVHPRDDDTAWVFPMDGGTVWPRTSPDGVPAAYVTRDGGRSWRRLDRGLPRSQAWWTVKRQGMAADGGDPVGLYFGTTSGELWASRDEGARWGCIARHLPEIYAVETGTLA
;
A
#
# COMPACT_ATOMS: atom_id res chain seq x y z
N MET A 1 58.09 -30.23 -5.76
CA MET A 1 59.19 -30.28 -4.78
C MET A 1 58.62 -29.79 -3.47
N ALA A 2 58.35 -30.70 -2.56
CA ALA A 2 59.09 -31.12 -1.37
C ALA A 2 59.08 -30.01 -0.29
N ARG A 3 58.73 -30.19 0.95
CA ARG A 3 58.51 -31.29 1.94
C ARG A 3 57.94 -30.64 3.19
N THR A 4 56.89 -31.23 3.75
CA THR A 4 56.78 -31.97 5.01
C THR A 4 57.71 -31.54 6.16
N THR A 5 57.16 -31.29 7.37
CA THR A 5 57.45 -32.13 8.54
C THR A 5 56.51 -31.84 9.73
N LYS A 6 56.07 -32.94 10.32
CA LYS A 6 55.36 -33.15 11.60
C LYS A 6 56.21 -32.79 12.83
N ARG A 7 55.58 -32.47 13.95
CA ARG A 7 55.87 -33.18 15.22
C ARG A 7 54.77 -32.98 16.29
N ALA A 8 54.30 -34.08 16.82
CA ALA A 8 53.46 -34.19 17.97
C ALA A 8 54.30 -34.36 19.27
N ALA A 9 53.78 -33.94 20.39
CA ALA A 9 54.15 -34.51 21.69
C ALA A 9 52.99 -34.47 22.70
N LYS A 10 52.66 -35.63 23.20
CA LYS A 10 51.76 -35.91 24.32
C LYS A 10 52.38 -35.52 25.66
N ARG A 11 51.59 -35.12 26.66
CA ARG A 11 51.76 -35.60 28.06
C ARG A 11 50.45 -35.56 28.87
N LYS A 12 50.30 -36.56 29.70
CA LYS A 12 49.17 -37.05 30.50
C LYS A 12 48.94 -36.28 31.81
N GLY A 13 47.71 -36.34 32.29
CA GLY A 13 46.93 -35.93 33.41
C GLY A 13 47.57 -36.00 34.83
N PRO A 14 46.81 -35.84 35.89
CA PRO A 14 45.63 -36.65 36.24
C PRO A 14 44.44 -35.90 36.89
N ALA A 15 43.45 -36.70 37.21
CA ALA A 15 42.11 -36.41 37.69
C ALA A 15 42.02 -35.69 39.06
N GLY A 16 41.03 -34.82 39.18
CA GLY A 16 40.53 -34.29 40.44
C GLY A 16 39.02 -34.08 40.38
N ARG A 17 38.24 -35.01 40.93
CA ARG A 17 36.79 -34.87 41.16
C ARG A 17 36.52 -33.72 42.14
N ARG A 18 35.72 -32.76 41.71
CA ARG A 18 34.95 -31.91 42.65
C ARG A 18 33.52 -31.75 42.15
N ALA A 19 32.60 -32.17 43.01
CA ALA A 19 31.16 -32.03 42.84
C ALA A 19 30.77 -30.57 42.74
N SER A 20 30.08 -30.19 41.66
CA SER A 20 29.47 -28.87 41.55
C SER A 20 28.00 -28.92 41.98
N LYS A 21 27.71 -28.17 43.01
CA LYS A 21 26.37 -27.91 43.52
C LYS A 21 25.53 -27.27 42.42
N ALA A 22 24.36 -27.85 42.16
CA ALA A 22 23.33 -27.27 41.30
C ALA A 22 22.89 -25.90 41.85
N ARG A 23 23.09 -24.85 41.06
CA ARG A 23 22.49 -23.53 41.29
C ARG A 23 21.10 -23.53 40.69
N ALA A 24 20.12 -23.29 41.55
CA ALA A 24 18.72 -23.07 41.19
C ALA A 24 18.57 -21.86 40.23
N ARG A 25 17.77 -22.05 39.18
CA ARG A 25 17.33 -20.98 38.29
C ARG A 25 16.48 -19.95 39.07
N PRO A 26 16.66 -18.64 38.88
CA PRO A 26 15.75 -17.67 39.45
C PRO A 26 14.42 -17.70 38.68
N ALA A 27 13.33 -17.75 39.46
CA ALA A 27 11.96 -17.66 38.98
C ALA A 27 11.71 -16.35 38.21
N ALA A 28 11.01 -16.46 37.10
CA ALA A 28 10.55 -15.33 36.32
C ALA A 28 9.66 -14.41 37.18
N ARG A 29 10.10 -13.19 37.40
CA ARG A 29 9.34 -12.11 38.05
C ARG A 29 8.21 -11.69 37.09
N LYS A 30 6.96 -12.01 37.45
CA LYS A 30 5.77 -11.40 36.84
C LYS A 30 5.80 -9.91 37.13
N ILE A 31 5.98 -9.10 36.09
CA ILE A 31 5.79 -7.66 36.15
C ILE A 31 4.28 -7.43 36.21
N ALA A 32 3.75 -7.12 37.38
CA ALA A 32 2.37 -6.69 37.54
C ALA A 32 2.23 -5.30 36.93
N ALA A 33 1.38 -5.16 35.93
CA ALA A 33 0.98 -3.87 35.38
C ALA A 33 0.28 -3.07 36.50
N ARG A 34 0.90 -1.98 36.93
CA ARG A 34 0.25 -0.98 37.81
C ARG A 34 -0.91 -0.36 37.06
N ARG A 35 -2.13 -0.70 37.44
CA ARG A 35 -3.32 0.06 37.09
C ARG A 35 -3.25 1.42 37.83
N GLY A 36 -2.85 2.45 37.11
CA GLY A 36 -3.01 3.81 37.54
C GLY A 36 -4.49 4.21 37.41
N ALA A 37 -5.18 4.33 38.54
CA ALA A 37 -6.48 4.99 38.59
C ALA A 37 -6.26 6.49 38.44
N GLY A 38 -6.53 7.03 37.28
CA GLY A 38 -6.64 8.45 36.98
C GLY A 38 -7.90 8.68 36.17
N GLY A 39 -8.99 9.08 36.80
CA GLY A 39 -10.23 9.46 36.15
C GLY A 39 -10.03 10.71 35.30
N ALA A 40 -9.76 10.52 34.01
CA ALA A 40 -9.89 11.57 33.01
C ALA A 40 -11.13 11.25 32.20
N GLY A 41 -12.01 12.23 32.01
CA GLY A 41 -13.29 12.13 31.33
C GLY A 41 -13.18 11.28 30.07
N ARG A 42 -14.06 10.29 29.94
CA ARG A 42 -14.22 9.46 28.75
C ARG A 42 -14.73 10.35 27.62
N GLY A 43 -13.80 10.97 26.87
CA GLY A 43 -14.11 11.51 25.57
C GLY A 43 -14.70 10.39 24.71
N LYS A 44 -15.65 10.72 23.83
CA LYS A 44 -16.17 9.75 22.85
C LYS A 44 -15.00 9.06 22.20
N PRO A 45 -15.01 7.72 22.05
CA PRO A 45 -13.93 7.00 21.42
C PRO A 45 -13.70 7.55 20.00
N SER A 46 -12.46 7.70 19.60
CA SER A 46 -12.15 8.04 18.21
C SER A 46 -12.68 6.94 17.29
N ARG A 47 -13.27 7.36 16.20
CA ARG A 47 -13.72 6.44 15.16
C ARG A 47 -12.64 6.16 14.13
N ILE A 48 -11.49 6.83 14.19
CA ILE A 48 -10.43 6.66 13.20
C ILE A 48 -9.57 5.45 13.53
N VAL A 49 -9.39 4.60 12.52
CA VAL A 49 -8.43 3.50 12.53
C VAL A 49 -7.46 3.67 11.36
N VAL A 50 -6.20 3.41 11.61
CA VAL A 50 -5.16 3.27 10.57
C VAL A 50 -4.83 1.79 10.44
N LEU A 51 -4.89 1.29 9.22
CA LEU A 51 -4.68 -0.10 8.89
C LEU A 51 -3.33 -0.24 8.18
N LEU A 52 -2.51 -1.17 8.65
CA LEU A 52 -1.20 -1.42 8.06
C LEU A 52 -1.14 -2.82 7.47
N ALA A 53 -0.67 -2.90 6.26
CA ALA A 53 -0.26 -4.13 5.61
C ALA A 53 1.27 -4.16 5.51
N THR A 54 1.89 -5.25 5.94
CA THR A 54 3.34 -5.37 6.03
C THR A 54 3.87 -6.71 5.55
N ARG A 55 5.18 -6.81 5.44
CA ARG A 55 5.87 -8.05 5.07
C ARG A 55 5.65 -9.21 6.05
N LYS A 56 5.21 -8.96 7.29
CA LYS A 56 5.06 -10.01 8.32
C LYS A 56 3.78 -9.87 9.14
N GLY A 57 2.70 -9.50 8.49
CA GLY A 57 1.39 -9.38 9.12
C GLY A 57 0.74 -8.02 8.90
N GLY A 58 -0.43 -7.83 9.51
CA GLY A 58 -1.19 -6.59 9.50
C GLY A 58 -1.44 -6.04 10.90
N TRP A 59 -1.69 -4.74 11.01
CA TRP A 59 -2.03 -4.06 12.26
C TRP A 59 -3.18 -3.08 12.08
N LEU A 60 -3.96 -2.92 13.14
CA LEU A 60 -4.94 -1.86 13.29
C LEU A 60 -4.47 -0.91 14.38
N PHE A 61 -4.28 0.37 14.06
CA PHE A 61 -3.99 1.40 15.02
C PHE A 61 -5.23 2.24 15.27
N ARG A 62 -5.83 2.10 16.46
CA ARG A 62 -7.00 2.88 16.86
C ARG A 62 -6.57 4.17 17.54
N GLY A 63 -6.97 5.30 16.96
CA GLY A 63 -6.66 6.62 17.51
C GLY A 63 -7.64 7.07 18.60
N ASP A 64 -7.20 7.90 19.54
CA ASP A 64 -8.12 8.67 20.38
C ASP A 64 -8.81 9.80 19.57
N ALA A 65 -9.84 10.42 20.13
CA ALA A 65 -10.59 11.48 19.43
C ALA A 65 -9.70 12.65 18.95
N ALA A 66 -8.57 12.89 19.61
CA ALA A 66 -7.61 13.91 19.24
C ALA A 66 -6.49 13.39 18.31
N ARG A 67 -6.50 12.11 17.97
CA ARG A 67 -5.47 11.44 17.14
C ARG A 67 -4.04 11.63 17.73
N ARG A 68 -3.93 11.63 19.06
CA ARG A 68 -2.67 11.82 19.79
C ARG A 68 -2.13 10.54 20.40
N ARG A 69 -3.03 9.63 20.76
CA ARG A 69 -2.71 8.33 21.34
C ARG A 69 -3.25 7.24 20.43
N TRP A 70 -2.45 6.20 20.26
CA TRP A 70 -2.74 5.12 19.37
C TRP A 70 -2.62 3.80 20.11
N GLU A 71 -3.63 2.96 19.96
CA GLU A 71 -3.63 1.60 20.46
C GLU A 71 -3.39 0.67 19.27
N ALA A 72 -2.33 -0.13 19.35
CA ALA A 72 -1.99 -1.10 18.32
C ALA A 72 -2.67 -2.43 18.62
N ASP A 73 -3.37 -2.96 17.62
CA ASP A 73 -3.98 -4.29 17.62
C ASP A 73 -3.36 -5.08 16.47
N GLY A 74 -2.69 -6.18 16.81
CA GLY A 74 -1.91 -6.99 15.88
C GLY A 74 -0.62 -7.51 16.50
N PRO A 75 0.22 -8.26 15.76
CA PRO A 75 0.06 -8.58 14.34
C PRO A 75 -1.03 -9.62 14.05
N HIS A 76 -1.92 -9.29 13.12
CA HIS A 76 -2.75 -10.28 12.47
C HIS A 76 -1.91 -11.00 11.40
N PHE A 77 -2.10 -12.30 11.21
CA PHE A 77 -1.37 -13.09 10.19
C PHE A 77 0.17 -13.04 10.36
N LEU A 78 0.66 -13.11 11.60
CA LEU A 78 2.10 -13.05 11.87
C LEU A 78 2.88 -14.08 11.03
N GLY A 79 3.90 -13.59 10.32
CA GLY A 79 4.74 -14.39 9.44
C GLY A 79 4.28 -14.44 7.99
N HIS A 80 3.04 -14.01 7.69
CA HIS A 80 2.51 -13.92 6.33
C HIS A 80 2.75 -12.52 5.76
N ILE A 81 2.95 -12.43 4.46
CA ILE A 81 2.94 -11.15 3.76
C ILE A 81 1.48 -10.70 3.66
N VAL A 82 1.19 -9.53 4.20
CA VAL A 82 -0.09 -8.84 3.96
C VAL A 82 0.19 -7.70 2.98
N SER A 83 -0.45 -7.75 1.81
CA SER A 83 -0.22 -6.78 0.74
C SER A 83 -1.15 -5.58 0.86
N HIS A 84 -2.38 -5.81 1.31
CA HIS A 84 -3.40 -4.77 1.52
C HIS A 84 -4.36 -5.16 2.64
N LEU A 85 -4.82 -4.18 3.42
CA LEU A 85 -5.78 -4.36 4.51
C LEU A 85 -6.74 -3.18 4.50
N VAL A 86 -8.03 -3.43 4.29
CA VAL A 86 -9.04 -2.39 4.04
C VAL A 86 -10.23 -2.58 4.97
N LEU A 87 -10.72 -1.49 5.56
CA LEU A 87 -12.00 -1.43 6.27
C LEU A 87 -13.10 -1.06 5.28
N ASP A 88 -14.20 -1.77 5.32
CA ASP A 88 -15.39 -1.43 4.54
C ASP A 88 -15.99 -0.11 5.06
N PRO A 89 -15.98 0.97 4.27
CA PRO A 89 -16.53 2.25 4.71
C PRO A 89 -18.05 2.24 4.82
N ARG A 90 -18.73 1.23 4.25
CA ARG A 90 -20.20 1.11 4.24
C ARG A 90 -20.75 0.70 5.60
N ASP A 91 -20.00 -0.12 6.34
CA ASP A 91 -20.41 -0.61 7.67
C ASP A 91 -19.46 -0.20 8.80
N GLY A 92 -18.24 0.28 8.47
CA GLY A 92 -17.21 0.66 9.44
C GLY A 92 -16.78 -0.49 10.36
N ARG A 93 -16.91 -1.72 9.92
CA ARG A 93 -16.72 -2.93 10.73
C ARG A 93 -16.05 -4.09 9.99
N THR A 94 -16.44 -4.33 8.74
CA THR A 94 -15.89 -5.43 7.93
C THR A 94 -14.50 -5.08 7.43
N LEU A 95 -13.56 -6.00 7.58
CA LEU A 95 -12.19 -5.89 7.09
C LEU A 95 -11.94 -6.95 6.02
N LEU A 96 -11.23 -6.58 4.96
CA LEU A 96 -10.62 -7.51 4.03
C LEU A 96 -9.10 -7.37 4.07
N ALA A 97 -8.40 -8.52 4.11
CA ALA A 97 -6.95 -8.61 4.09
C ALA A 97 -6.48 -9.48 2.91
N ALA A 98 -5.61 -8.92 2.08
CA ALA A 98 -4.91 -9.67 1.05
C ALA A 98 -3.62 -10.24 1.64
N ALA A 99 -3.52 -11.55 1.77
CA ALA A 99 -2.39 -12.21 2.38
C ALA A 99 -1.77 -13.27 1.46
N LYS A 100 -0.46 -13.45 1.57
CA LYS A 100 0.29 -14.53 0.91
C LYS A 100 0.95 -15.37 1.96
N THR A 101 0.55 -16.63 2.03
CA THR A 101 1.16 -17.62 2.90
C THR A 101 2.26 -18.36 2.16
N GLY A 102 3.33 -18.76 2.87
CA GLY A 102 4.49 -19.38 2.23
C GLY A 102 4.19 -20.73 1.55
N HIS A 103 3.20 -21.45 2.04
CA HIS A 103 2.87 -22.81 1.56
C HIS A 103 1.54 -22.90 0.80
N LEU A 104 0.57 -22.03 1.11
CA LEU A 104 -0.79 -22.07 0.55
C LEU A 104 -1.02 -21.06 -0.57
N GLY A 105 -0.01 -20.22 -0.86
CA GLY A 105 -0.14 -19.20 -1.89
C GLY A 105 -0.92 -17.95 -1.45
N PRO A 106 -1.36 -17.14 -2.42
CA PRO A 106 -2.14 -15.92 -2.15
C PRO A 106 -3.59 -16.27 -1.83
N THR A 107 -4.15 -15.56 -0.84
CA THR A 107 -5.56 -15.67 -0.48
C THR A 107 -6.09 -14.35 0.10
N LEU A 108 -7.38 -14.29 0.35
CA LEU A 108 -8.04 -13.18 1.01
C LEU A 108 -8.68 -13.68 2.31
N TYR A 109 -8.64 -12.84 3.31
CA TYR A 109 -9.33 -13.05 4.58
C TYR A 109 -10.34 -11.95 4.82
N ARG A 110 -11.48 -12.31 5.37
CA ARG A 110 -12.56 -11.43 5.78
C ARG A 110 -12.77 -11.50 7.29
N SER A 111 -12.94 -10.36 7.94
CA SER A 111 -13.39 -10.24 9.32
C SER A 111 -14.65 -9.39 9.37
N SER A 112 -15.67 -9.82 10.09
CA SER A 112 -16.89 -9.05 10.34
C SER A 112 -16.95 -8.46 11.76
N ASP A 113 -15.85 -8.56 12.51
CA ASP A 113 -15.78 -8.20 13.94
C ASP A 113 -14.53 -7.37 14.29
N LEU A 114 -14.03 -6.59 13.29
CA LEU A 114 -12.87 -5.71 13.45
C LEU A 114 -11.57 -6.45 13.77
N GLY A 115 -11.34 -7.61 13.14
CA GLY A 115 -10.12 -8.36 13.23
C GLY A 115 -10.05 -9.36 14.40
N LYS A 116 -11.11 -9.53 15.19
CA LYS A 116 -11.14 -10.51 16.28
C LYS A 116 -11.15 -11.95 15.76
N SER A 117 -11.84 -12.17 14.66
CA SER A 117 -11.84 -13.44 13.92
C SER A 117 -11.70 -13.19 12.42
N TRP A 118 -11.12 -14.16 11.71
CA TRP A 118 -10.88 -14.10 10.30
C TRP A 118 -11.34 -15.38 9.61
N GLN A 119 -12.00 -15.23 8.48
CA GLN A 119 -12.40 -16.32 7.60
C GLN A 119 -11.69 -16.17 6.27
N GLU A 120 -11.13 -17.26 5.76
CA GLU A 120 -10.54 -17.31 4.44
C GLU A 120 -11.62 -17.27 3.36
N ALA A 121 -11.36 -16.59 2.25
CA ALA A 121 -12.24 -16.57 1.09
C ALA A 121 -12.41 -18.00 0.55
N ALA A 122 -13.67 -18.41 0.31
CA ALA A 122 -13.97 -19.73 -0.22
C ALA A 122 -13.42 -19.91 -1.65
N ARG A 123 -13.40 -18.82 -2.44
CA ARG A 123 -12.83 -18.76 -3.78
C ARG A 123 -12.04 -17.46 -3.95
N PRO A 124 -10.75 -17.42 -3.59
CA PRO A 124 -9.93 -16.23 -3.77
C PRO A 124 -9.69 -15.92 -5.26
N PRO A 125 -9.18 -14.72 -5.61
CA PRO A 125 -8.85 -14.36 -6.97
C PRO A 125 -7.94 -15.39 -7.63
N ALA A 126 -8.40 -16.00 -8.71
CA ALA A 126 -7.66 -16.97 -9.50
C ALA A 126 -8.05 -16.88 -10.96
N PHE A 127 -7.06 -16.97 -11.86
CA PHE A 127 -7.34 -17.07 -13.28
C PHE A 127 -7.94 -18.44 -13.61
N PRO A 128 -8.84 -18.51 -14.61
CA PRO A 128 -9.33 -19.78 -15.13
C PRO A 128 -8.17 -20.69 -15.58
N LYS A 129 -8.38 -22.01 -15.47
CA LYS A 129 -7.42 -22.99 -15.97
C LYS A 129 -7.18 -22.76 -17.47
N ALA A 130 -5.92 -22.65 -17.85
CA ALA A 130 -5.57 -22.48 -19.24
C ALA A 130 -5.97 -23.72 -20.07
N PRO A 131 -6.44 -23.54 -21.32
CA PRO A 131 -6.58 -24.64 -22.25
C PRO A 131 -5.25 -25.39 -22.45
N GLU A 132 -5.33 -26.65 -22.90
CA GLU A 132 -4.14 -27.44 -23.19
C GLU A 132 -3.26 -26.74 -24.22
N GLY A 133 -1.95 -26.67 -23.96
CA GLY A 133 -0.97 -25.97 -24.80
C GLY A 133 -0.94 -24.44 -24.63
N ALA A 134 -1.88 -23.83 -23.90
CA ALA A 134 -1.84 -22.39 -23.61
C ALA A 134 -1.06 -22.09 -22.34
N ARG A 135 -0.42 -20.91 -22.29
CA ARG A 135 0.29 -20.44 -21.09
C ARG A 135 -0.67 -20.23 -19.94
N ALA A 136 -0.44 -20.94 -18.83
CA ALA A 136 -1.18 -20.73 -17.59
C ALA A 136 -0.82 -19.37 -16.96
N ARG A 137 -1.82 -18.71 -16.42
CA ARG A 137 -1.67 -17.50 -15.57
C ARG A 137 -1.94 -17.87 -14.12
N ALA A 138 -1.15 -17.37 -13.20
CA ALA A 138 -1.36 -17.56 -11.78
C ALA A 138 -1.25 -16.21 -11.05
N VAL A 139 -2.11 -16.02 -10.06
CA VAL A 139 -2.01 -14.87 -9.15
C VAL A 139 -0.84 -15.11 -8.20
N ASP A 140 0.13 -14.20 -8.16
CA ASP A 140 1.21 -14.23 -7.17
C ASP A 140 0.74 -13.65 -5.84
N HIS A 141 0.01 -12.53 -5.90
CA HIS A 141 -0.67 -11.93 -4.75
C HIS A 141 -1.76 -10.96 -5.20
N THR A 142 -2.76 -10.76 -4.36
CA THR A 142 -3.68 -9.64 -4.50
C THR A 142 -3.00 -8.39 -3.97
N PHE A 143 -2.88 -7.38 -4.83
CA PHE A 143 -2.13 -6.16 -4.54
C PHE A 143 -3.03 -5.02 -4.08
N TRP A 144 -4.27 -4.94 -4.60
CA TRP A 144 -5.19 -3.84 -4.35
C TRP A 144 -6.60 -4.37 -4.07
N LEU A 145 -7.25 -3.81 -3.06
CA LEU A 145 -8.65 -4.05 -2.72
C LEU A 145 -9.40 -2.73 -2.70
N THR A 146 -10.58 -2.69 -3.30
CA THR A 146 -11.45 -1.51 -3.28
C THR A 146 -12.89 -1.96 -3.03
N PRO A 147 -13.60 -1.41 -2.03
CA PRO A 147 -15.02 -1.63 -1.87
C PRO A 147 -15.82 -1.00 -3.02
N GLY A 148 -16.95 -1.56 -3.36
CA GLY A 148 -17.94 -0.92 -4.22
C GLY A 148 -18.51 0.35 -3.58
N ARG A 149 -19.44 1.02 -4.27
CA ARG A 149 -20.10 2.23 -3.77
C ARG A 149 -20.92 1.94 -2.52
N ALA A 150 -21.31 2.99 -1.82
CA ALA A 150 -22.18 2.90 -0.65
C ALA A 150 -23.50 2.14 -0.93
N GLY A 151 -24.02 2.26 -2.15
CA GLY A 151 -25.26 1.59 -2.58
C GLY A 151 -25.10 0.16 -3.07
N ASP A 152 -23.89 -0.39 -3.11
CA ASP A 152 -23.59 -1.72 -3.66
C ASP A 152 -23.04 -2.64 -2.55
N PRO A 153 -23.89 -3.08 -1.58
CA PRO A 153 -23.44 -3.93 -0.49
C PRO A 153 -22.89 -5.25 -1.04
N GLY A 154 -21.78 -5.71 -0.46
CA GLY A 154 -21.12 -6.94 -0.89
C GLY A 154 -20.20 -6.82 -2.09
N VAL A 155 -20.27 -5.75 -2.89
CA VAL A 155 -19.38 -5.58 -4.03
C VAL A 155 -17.99 -5.15 -3.58
N TRP A 156 -16.98 -5.86 -4.10
CA TRP A 156 -15.56 -5.55 -3.95
C TRP A 156 -14.82 -5.78 -5.25
N TRP A 157 -13.72 -5.06 -5.41
CA TRP A 157 -12.80 -5.19 -6.53
C TRP A 157 -11.41 -5.54 -6.03
N ALA A 158 -10.71 -6.41 -6.75
CA ALA A 158 -9.35 -6.81 -6.46
C ALA A 158 -8.46 -6.70 -7.70
N GLY A 159 -7.33 -6.03 -7.53
CA GLY A 159 -6.24 -5.99 -8.50
C GLY A 159 -5.10 -6.88 -8.04
N THR A 160 -4.50 -7.62 -8.97
CA THR A 160 -3.46 -8.60 -8.65
C THR A 160 -2.11 -8.30 -9.29
N SER A 161 -1.09 -8.99 -8.81
CA SER A 161 0.19 -9.18 -9.45
C SER A 161 0.33 -10.66 -9.84
N PRO A 162 0.67 -11.01 -11.09
CA PRO A 162 0.61 -10.16 -12.28
C PRO A 162 -0.76 -9.53 -12.48
N HIS A 163 -0.86 -8.60 -13.44
CA HIS A 163 -2.10 -7.90 -13.73
C HIS A 163 -3.29 -8.83 -13.84
N GLY A 164 -4.32 -8.55 -13.08
CA GLY A 164 -5.61 -9.22 -13.14
C GLY A 164 -6.63 -8.40 -12.37
N LEU A 165 -7.84 -8.33 -12.87
CA LEU A 165 -8.96 -7.68 -12.23
C LEU A 165 -10.00 -8.74 -11.85
N PHE A 166 -10.43 -8.69 -10.58
CA PHE A 166 -11.42 -9.61 -10.04
C PHE A 166 -12.50 -8.83 -9.30
N ARG A 167 -13.70 -9.40 -9.26
CA ARG A 167 -14.86 -8.79 -8.61
C ARG A 167 -15.52 -9.82 -7.70
N SER A 168 -15.94 -9.38 -6.53
CA SER A 168 -16.81 -10.10 -5.60
C SER A 168 -18.15 -9.39 -5.48
N GLU A 169 -19.24 -10.14 -5.25
CA GLU A 169 -20.58 -9.63 -4.98
C GLU A 169 -21.12 -10.08 -3.61
N ASP A 170 -20.35 -10.89 -2.89
CA ASP A 170 -20.72 -11.53 -1.63
C ASP A 170 -19.87 -11.09 -0.43
N GLY A 171 -19.30 -9.89 -0.51
CA GLY A 171 -18.50 -9.33 0.58
C GLY A 171 -17.08 -9.86 0.66
N GLY A 172 -16.54 -10.41 -0.43
CA GLY A 172 -15.18 -10.91 -0.51
C GLY A 172 -15.03 -12.40 -0.21
N GLU A 173 -16.14 -13.15 -0.13
CA GLU A 173 -16.14 -14.59 0.10
C GLU A 173 -15.75 -15.35 -1.19
N SER A 174 -16.27 -14.91 -2.33
CA SER A 174 -15.88 -15.46 -3.63
C SER A 174 -15.56 -14.37 -4.65
N TRP A 175 -14.66 -14.69 -5.59
CA TRP A 175 -14.13 -13.76 -6.56
C TRP A 175 -14.19 -14.34 -7.96
N GLU A 176 -14.69 -13.54 -8.89
CA GLU A 176 -14.77 -13.90 -10.30
C GLU A 176 -13.85 -13.00 -11.13
N PRO A 177 -13.16 -13.57 -12.15
CA PRO A 177 -12.32 -12.78 -13.05
C PRO A 177 -13.20 -11.85 -13.92
N VAL A 178 -12.74 -10.60 -14.09
CA VAL A 178 -13.38 -9.66 -15.01
C VAL A 178 -12.84 -9.90 -16.41
N SER A 179 -13.56 -10.70 -17.19
CA SER A 179 -13.13 -11.17 -18.51
C SER A 179 -12.91 -10.02 -19.51
N GLY A 180 -13.69 -8.94 -19.41
CA GLY A 180 -13.56 -7.77 -20.29
C GLY A 180 -12.19 -7.09 -20.23
N LEU A 181 -11.41 -7.30 -19.12
CA LEU A 181 -10.01 -6.91 -19.05
C LEU A 181 -9.08 -8.11 -19.17
N ASN A 182 -9.33 -9.14 -18.37
CA ASN A 182 -8.40 -10.25 -18.23
C ASN A 182 -8.23 -11.08 -19.50
N ASP A 183 -9.24 -11.12 -20.35
CA ASP A 183 -9.25 -11.94 -21.57
C ASP A 183 -9.27 -11.11 -22.86
N ASP A 184 -9.27 -9.78 -22.75
CA ASP A 184 -9.16 -8.90 -23.91
C ASP A 184 -7.81 -9.12 -24.61
N PRO A 185 -7.80 -9.45 -25.92
CA PRO A 185 -6.57 -9.72 -26.65
C PRO A 185 -5.55 -8.59 -26.62
N GLN A 186 -6.02 -7.34 -26.60
CA GLN A 186 -5.16 -6.14 -26.55
C GLN A 186 -4.33 -6.08 -25.26
N TYR A 187 -4.91 -6.47 -24.13
CA TYR A 187 -4.22 -6.45 -22.86
C TYR A 187 -3.47 -7.74 -22.58
N ARG A 188 -3.98 -8.85 -23.03
CA ARG A 188 -3.42 -10.17 -22.79
C ARG A 188 -2.03 -10.36 -23.37
N GLU A 189 -1.70 -9.67 -24.46
CA GLU A 189 -0.41 -9.77 -25.12
C GLU A 189 0.75 -9.33 -24.22
N TRP A 190 0.57 -8.27 -23.43
CA TRP A 190 1.59 -7.75 -22.53
C TRP A 190 1.27 -7.94 -21.03
N MET A 191 0.01 -8.23 -20.68
CA MET A 191 -0.36 -8.56 -19.30
C MET A 191 0.18 -9.94 -18.90
N GLY A 192 0.93 -9.96 -17.79
CA GLY A 192 1.48 -11.21 -17.25
C GLY A 192 2.70 -11.72 -17.98
N GLY A 193 3.35 -10.88 -18.79
CA GLY A 193 4.70 -11.14 -19.28
C GLY A 193 5.71 -11.22 -18.15
N PRO A 194 6.86 -11.90 -18.33
CA PRO A 194 7.95 -11.83 -17.36
C PRO A 194 8.36 -10.38 -17.21
N GLN A 195 8.47 -9.91 -15.97
CA GLN A 195 9.06 -8.60 -15.72
C GLN A 195 10.55 -8.71 -15.57
N ASP A 196 11.23 -7.98 -16.42
CA ASP A 196 12.67 -7.82 -16.30
C ASP A 196 12.97 -6.88 -15.14
N GLY A 197 13.44 -7.47 -14.04
CA GLY A 197 14.27 -6.78 -13.07
C GLY A 197 13.64 -5.77 -12.13
N THR A 198 12.34 -5.60 -12.08
CA THR A 198 11.76 -4.80 -11.00
C THR A 198 11.33 -5.69 -9.84
N PRO A 199 11.76 -5.40 -8.60
CA PRO A 199 11.40 -6.21 -7.43
C PRO A 199 9.89 -6.21 -7.16
N ASP A 200 9.14 -5.36 -7.82
CA ASP A 200 7.73 -5.14 -7.57
C ASP A 200 6.78 -5.83 -8.57
N GLY A 201 7.28 -6.41 -9.66
CA GLY A 201 6.48 -7.11 -10.69
C GLY A 201 5.36 -6.28 -11.34
N PRO A 202 4.70 -6.79 -12.40
CA PRO A 202 3.53 -6.17 -13.00
C PRO A 202 2.35 -6.27 -12.04
N LYS A 203 1.58 -5.19 -11.90
CA LYS A 203 0.44 -5.17 -10.99
C LYS A 203 -0.69 -4.26 -11.47
N LEU A 204 -1.91 -4.67 -11.20
CA LEU A 204 -3.10 -3.86 -11.34
C LEU A 204 -3.42 -3.23 -9.99
N HIS A 205 -3.56 -1.93 -9.98
CA HIS A 205 -3.77 -1.15 -8.75
C HIS A 205 -4.70 0.04 -8.99
N SER A 206 -4.91 0.85 -7.95
CA SER A 206 -5.62 2.11 -8.04
C SER A 206 -7.01 1.97 -8.68
N ILE A 207 -7.74 0.92 -8.29
CA ILE A 207 -9.12 0.74 -8.74
C ILE A 207 -9.98 1.82 -8.10
N ASN A 208 -10.59 2.68 -8.92
CA ASN A 208 -11.49 3.74 -8.49
C ASN A 208 -12.88 3.50 -9.10
N VAL A 209 -13.90 3.48 -8.26
CA VAL A 209 -15.30 3.37 -8.69
C VAL A 209 -15.92 4.75 -8.61
N ASP A 210 -16.53 5.23 -9.68
CA ASP A 210 -17.26 6.53 -9.65
C ASP A 210 -18.43 6.41 -8.66
N PRO A 211 -18.52 7.28 -7.65
CA PRO A 211 -19.60 7.20 -6.66
C PRO A 211 -20.98 7.45 -7.26
N ARG A 212 -21.07 8.01 -8.48
CA ARG A 212 -22.32 8.32 -9.19
C ARG A 212 -22.82 7.16 -10.05
N ASP A 213 -21.90 6.37 -10.66
CA ASP A 213 -22.23 5.25 -11.55
C ASP A 213 -21.34 4.03 -11.24
N PRO A 214 -21.90 2.87 -10.80
CA PRO A 214 -21.12 1.66 -10.50
C PRO A 214 -20.47 1.05 -11.75
N ARG A 215 -20.88 1.46 -12.94
CA ARG A 215 -20.32 0.97 -14.19
C ARG A 215 -19.11 1.79 -14.64
N HIS A 216 -18.91 2.98 -14.06
CA HIS A 216 -17.79 3.85 -14.38
C HIS A 216 -16.62 3.57 -13.45
N LEU A 217 -15.54 3.06 -14.03
CA LEU A 217 -14.36 2.59 -13.32
C LEU A 217 -13.10 3.18 -13.94
N TYR A 218 -12.13 3.46 -13.07
CA TYR A 218 -10.75 3.76 -13.48
C TYR A 218 -9.80 2.80 -12.79
N LEU A 219 -8.74 2.41 -13.47
CA LEU A 219 -7.65 1.65 -12.86
C LEU A 219 -6.29 2.06 -13.40
N GLY A 220 -5.25 1.75 -12.64
CA GLY A 220 -3.87 1.90 -13.05
C GLY A 220 -3.19 0.54 -13.14
N MET A 221 -2.33 0.39 -14.13
CA MET A 221 -1.50 -0.80 -14.32
C MET A 221 -0.03 -0.39 -14.41
N SER A 222 0.81 -0.91 -13.51
CA SER A 222 2.26 -0.73 -13.60
C SER A 222 2.77 -1.41 -14.87
N GLY A 223 3.30 -0.62 -15.79
CA GLY A 223 3.59 -1.07 -17.15
C GLY A 223 2.31 -1.42 -17.91
N GLY A 224 1.46 -0.39 -18.16
CA GLY A 224 0.17 -0.60 -18.81
C GLY A 224 -0.73 0.63 -18.83
N GLY A 225 -0.38 1.67 -18.09
CA GLY A 225 -1.10 2.93 -18.11
C GLY A 225 -2.37 2.97 -17.26
N VAL A 226 -3.18 3.98 -17.50
CA VAL A 226 -4.48 4.19 -16.88
C VAL A 226 -5.58 3.77 -17.84
N HIS A 227 -6.61 3.11 -17.34
CA HIS A 227 -7.75 2.65 -18.13
C HIS A 227 -9.07 3.10 -17.53
N GLU A 228 -10.04 3.32 -18.39
CA GLU A 228 -11.42 3.68 -18.06
C GLU A 228 -12.39 2.65 -18.63
N SER A 229 -13.38 2.29 -17.84
CA SER A 229 -14.54 1.50 -18.27
C SER A 229 -15.83 2.29 -17.95
N LEU A 230 -16.77 2.32 -18.89
CA LEU A 230 -18.08 2.94 -18.73
C LEU A 230 -19.22 1.90 -18.65
N ASP A 231 -18.88 0.63 -18.62
CA ASP A 231 -19.84 -0.48 -18.74
C ASP A 231 -19.68 -1.55 -17.64
N GLY A 232 -19.02 -1.20 -16.54
CA GLY A 232 -18.82 -2.10 -15.40
C GLY A 232 -17.70 -3.11 -15.59
N GLY A 233 -16.70 -2.78 -16.42
CA GLY A 233 -15.53 -3.61 -16.67
C GLY A 233 -15.70 -4.59 -17.82
N ARG A 234 -16.77 -4.47 -18.63
CA ARG A 234 -16.96 -5.32 -19.82
C ARG A 234 -16.06 -4.91 -20.97
N SER A 235 -15.76 -3.63 -21.08
CA SER A 235 -14.76 -3.09 -22.00
C SER A 235 -13.94 -1.97 -21.35
N TRP A 236 -12.74 -1.73 -21.88
CA TRP A 236 -11.79 -0.77 -21.35
C TRP A 236 -11.14 0.05 -22.45
N SER A 237 -10.92 1.31 -22.17
CA SER A 237 -10.21 2.24 -23.04
C SER A 237 -8.99 2.81 -22.33
N PRO A 238 -7.82 2.86 -22.97
CA PRO A 238 -6.65 3.48 -22.40
C PRO A 238 -6.82 5.00 -22.26
N LEU A 239 -6.41 5.54 -21.13
CA LEU A 239 -6.46 6.95 -20.81
C LEU A 239 -5.04 7.46 -20.57
N VAL A 240 -4.26 7.56 -21.66
CA VAL A 240 -2.82 7.84 -21.61
C VAL A 240 -2.41 9.12 -22.33
N LYS A 241 -3.36 9.82 -22.98
CA LYS A 241 -3.07 11.05 -23.74
C LYS A 241 -2.48 12.13 -22.82
N GLY A 242 -1.33 12.67 -23.20
CA GLY A 242 -0.61 13.70 -22.42
C GLY A 242 0.31 13.15 -21.34
N LEU A 243 0.36 11.84 -21.14
CA LEU A 243 1.37 11.22 -20.29
C LEU A 243 2.71 11.11 -21.02
N GLU A 244 3.77 11.34 -20.29
CA GLU A 244 5.14 11.13 -20.77
C GLU A 244 5.62 9.72 -20.37
N VAL A 245 6.52 9.18 -21.16
CA VAL A 245 7.25 7.93 -20.87
C VAL A 245 8.74 8.25 -20.68
N VAL A 246 9.48 7.30 -20.17
CA VAL A 246 10.93 7.44 -20.01
C VAL A 246 11.56 7.71 -21.39
N GLU A 247 12.54 8.59 -21.43
CA GLU A 247 13.26 8.98 -22.65
C GLU A 247 13.78 7.73 -23.39
N GLY A 248 13.55 7.68 -24.70
CA GLY A 248 13.93 6.57 -25.55
C GLY A 248 12.84 5.50 -25.74
N PHE A 249 11.73 5.59 -25.03
CA PHE A 249 10.58 4.69 -25.23
C PHE A 249 9.49 5.35 -26.06
N ASP A 250 8.71 4.53 -26.77
CA ASP A 250 7.60 4.98 -27.61
C ASP A 250 6.34 5.25 -26.74
N ALA A 251 5.93 6.51 -26.65
CA ALA A 251 4.71 6.90 -25.93
C ALA A 251 3.41 6.36 -26.55
N ALA A 252 3.43 5.86 -27.78
CA ALA A 252 2.28 5.21 -28.37
C ALA A 252 2.10 3.77 -27.84
N ASN A 253 3.15 3.16 -27.31
CA ASN A 253 3.06 1.84 -26.70
C ASN A 253 2.61 1.95 -25.24
N ILE A 254 1.40 1.47 -24.97
CA ILE A 254 0.75 1.54 -23.67
C ILE A 254 1.56 0.87 -22.55
N ALA A 255 2.34 -0.16 -22.87
CA ALA A 255 3.14 -0.90 -21.90
C ALA A 255 4.25 -0.06 -21.26
N PHE A 256 4.63 1.08 -21.84
CA PHE A 256 5.64 1.98 -21.29
C PHE A 256 5.07 3.06 -20.37
N HIS A 257 3.74 3.15 -20.23
CA HIS A 257 3.11 4.01 -19.24
C HIS A 257 3.06 3.33 -17.88
N ASP A 258 3.69 3.93 -16.88
CA ASP A 258 3.82 3.34 -15.53
C ASP A 258 3.21 4.26 -14.45
N PRO A 259 1.88 4.23 -14.27
CA PRO A 259 1.25 4.88 -13.13
C PRO A 259 1.67 4.17 -11.85
N HIS A 260 1.99 4.95 -10.82
CA HIS A 260 2.28 4.45 -9.49
C HIS A 260 1.07 4.51 -8.55
N CYS A 261 0.25 5.53 -8.68
CA CYS A 261 -0.98 5.71 -7.92
C CYS A 261 -1.93 6.62 -8.68
N VAL A 262 -3.18 6.22 -8.85
CA VAL A 262 -4.25 7.00 -9.48
C VAL A 262 -5.38 7.18 -8.48
N ARG A 263 -5.85 8.39 -8.30
CA ARG A 263 -6.94 8.72 -7.36
C ARG A 263 -8.01 9.55 -8.03
N LEU A 264 -9.25 9.13 -7.88
CA LEU A 264 -10.44 9.91 -8.18
C LEU A 264 -10.75 10.83 -7.00
N CYS A 265 -11.04 12.11 -7.25
CA CYS A 265 -11.36 13.04 -6.16
C CYS A 265 -12.76 12.75 -5.60
N PRO A 266 -12.90 12.47 -4.30
CA PRO A 266 -14.21 12.17 -3.71
C PRO A 266 -15.19 13.35 -3.79
N SER A 267 -14.69 14.58 -3.70
CA SER A 267 -15.51 15.81 -3.78
C SER A 267 -15.84 16.24 -5.21
N ASN A 268 -15.09 15.76 -6.19
CA ASN A 268 -15.29 16.04 -7.60
C ASN A 268 -14.90 14.82 -8.46
N PRO A 269 -15.82 13.88 -8.69
CA PRO A 269 -15.51 12.67 -9.46
C PRO A 269 -15.22 12.90 -10.95
N ASP A 270 -15.18 14.13 -11.41
CA ASP A 270 -14.68 14.48 -12.74
C ASP A 270 -13.19 14.82 -12.74
N ARG A 271 -12.53 14.79 -11.56
CA ARG A 271 -11.09 15.05 -11.45
C ARG A 271 -10.33 13.84 -10.94
N LEU A 272 -9.24 13.52 -11.66
CA LEU A 272 -8.29 12.50 -11.27
C LEU A 272 -6.90 13.11 -11.09
N TYR A 273 -6.17 12.56 -10.15
CA TYR A 273 -4.72 12.77 -10.00
C TYR A 273 -3.98 11.46 -10.14
N GLN A 274 -2.77 11.51 -10.67
CA GLN A 274 -1.86 10.38 -10.63
C GLN A 274 -0.43 10.79 -10.29
N GLN A 275 0.23 9.98 -9.51
CA GLN A 275 1.66 9.84 -9.48
C GLN A 275 2.05 8.81 -10.52
N ASN A 276 2.94 9.18 -11.41
CA ASN A 276 3.44 8.34 -12.49
C ASN A 276 4.97 8.27 -12.40
N HIS A 277 5.58 7.30 -13.04
CA HIS A 277 7.03 7.22 -13.15
C HIS A 277 7.65 8.49 -13.73
N CYS A 278 6.97 9.11 -14.67
CA CYS A 278 7.40 10.34 -15.36
C CYS A 278 6.78 11.63 -14.82
N GLY A 279 6.26 11.63 -13.59
CA GLY A 279 5.80 12.85 -12.95
C GLY A 279 4.45 12.77 -12.23
N ILE A 280 3.92 13.94 -11.86
CA ILE A 280 2.62 14.09 -11.22
C ILE A 280 1.66 14.73 -12.23
N TYR A 281 0.49 14.13 -12.39
CA TYR A 281 -0.48 14.58 -13.39
C TYR A 281 -1.87 14.78 -12.81
N ARG A 282 -2.66 15.62 -13.47
CA ARG A 282 -4.08 15.85 -13.23
C ARG A 282 -4.85 15.70 -14.53
N LEU A 283 -6.04 15.13 -14.45
CA LEU A 283 -7.02 15.07 -15.54
C LEU A 283 -8.35 15.59 -15.04
N ASP A 284 -8.96 16.51 -15.79
CA ASP A 284 -10.31 17.01 -15.56
C ASP A 284 -11.22 16.46 -16.68
N ARG A 285 -12.20 15.63 -16.31
CA ARG A 285 -13.20 15.09 -17.25
C ARG A 285 -14.25 16.15 -17.61
N PRO A 286 -14.85 16.14 -18.79
CA PRO A 286 -14.72 15.10 -19.83
C PRO A 286 -13.46 15.19 -20.70
N GLY A 287 -12.49 16.03 -20.35
CA GLY A 287 -11.20 16.05 -21.03
C GLY A 287 -10.50 14.69 -20.98
N GLU A 288 -9.64 14.42 -21.97
CA GLU A 288 -8.91 13.16 -22.10
C GLU A 288 -7.40 13.32 -21.94
N THR A 289 -6.93 14.56 -21.78
CA THR A 289 -5.50 14.86 -21.79
C THR A 289 -5.00 15.18 -20.40
N TRP A 290 -4.11 14.34 -19.89
CA TRP A 290 -3.41 14.56 -18.64
C TRP A 290 -2.50 15.79 -18.71
N GLN A 291 -2.54 16.59 -17.65
CA GLN A 291 -1.70 17.77 -17.49
C GLN A 291 -0.59 17.44 -16.46
N ARG A 292 0.66 17.53 -16.86
CA ARG A 292 1.80 17.33 -15.93
C ARG A 292 1.93 18.55 -15.01
N ILE A 293 1.38 18.42 -13.80
CA ILE A 293 1.41 19.44 -12.75
C ILE A 293 2.69 19.37 -11.89
N GLY A 294 3.40 18.25 -11.94
CA GLY A 294 4.62 18.02 -11.18
C GLY A 294 5.80 18.89 -11.61
N ARG A 295 5.79 19.47 -12.81
CA ARG A 295 6.81 20.42 -13.28
C ARG A 295 6.96 21.67 -12.39
N ARG A 296 6.00 21.92 -11.50
CA ARG A 296 6.03 23.00 -10.51
C ARG A 296 6.67 22.60 -9.19
N MET A 297 7.06 21.32 -9.04
CA MET A 297 7.86 20.86 -7.89
C MET A 297 9.25 21.50 -7.92
N PRO A 298 9.92 21.64 -6.73
CA PRO A 298 11.29 22.10 -6.70
C PRO A 298 12.21 21.19 -7.53
N LYS A 299 13.01 21.77 -8.42
CA LYS A 299 13.85 21.02 -9.38
C LYS A 299 14.79 20.01 -8.71
N GLN A 300 15.33 20.34 -7.52
CA GLN A 300 16.22 19.47 -6.76
C GLN A 300 15.51 18.25 -6.14
N VAL A 301 14.17 18.26 -6.08
CA VAL A 301 13.37 17.16 -5.57
C VAL A 301 12.80 16.33 -6.72
N GLY A 302 12.42 17.00 -7.81
CA GLY A 302 11.71 16.36 -8.92
C GLY A 302 10.25 16.07 -8.60
N ASP A 303 9.61 15.32 -9.49
CA ASP A 303 8.19 14.97 -9.39
C ASP A 303 7.95 13.44 -9.51
N ILE A 304 8.96 12.65 -9.21
CA ILE A 304 8.88 11.20 -9.07
C ILE A 304 8.51 10.84 -7.63
N GLY A 305 7.63 9.86 -7.46
CA GLY A 305 7.19 9.32 -6.18
C GLY A 305 6.32 8.10 -6.38
N PHE A 306 5.90 7.46 -5.29
CA PHE A 306 4.95 6.36 -5.36
C PHE A 306 3.54 6.77 -4.91
N PRO A 307 3.34 7.27 -3.68
CA PRO A 307 2.00 7.55 -3.19
C PRO A 307 1.49 8.91 -3.65
N LEU A 308 0.20 8.96 -3.82
CA LEU A 308 -0.56 10.18 -3.99
C LEU A 308 -1.87 10.06 -3.21
N VAL A 309 -2.22 11.10 -2.48
CA VAL A 309 -3.44 11.19 -1.68
C VAL A 309 -4.18 12.45 -2.04
N VAL A 310 -5.49 12.38 -2.21
CA VAL A 310 -6.37 13.52 -2.49
C VAL A 310 -7.16 13.89 -1.25
N HIS A 311 -7.48 15.18 -1.12
CA HIS A 311 -8.29 15.66 -0.01
C HIS A 311 -9.76 15.22 -0.17
N PRO A 312 -10.42 14.73 0.88
CA PRO A 312 -11.76 14.16 0.76
C PRO A 312 -12.85 15.21 0.44
N ARG A 313 -12.59 16.51 0.63
CA ARG A 313 -13.56 17.59 0.49
C ARG A 313 -13.09 18.78 -0.37
N ASP A 314 -11.87 18.73 -0.89
CA ASP A 314 -11.26 19.80 -1.69
C ASP A 314 -10.48 19.20 -2.85
N ASP A 315 -11.01 19.30 -4.05
CA ASP A 315 -10.45 18.68 -5.26
C ASP A 315 -9.20 19.40 -5.80
N ASP A 316 -8.87 20.59 -5.30
CA ASP A 316 -7.62 21.30 -5.60
C ASP A 316 -6.46 20.90 -4.65
N THR A 317 -6.75 20.13 -3.60
CA THR A 317 -5.74 19.71 -2.62
C THR A 317 -5.35 18.25 -2.80
N ALA A 318 -4.05 18.02 -2.98
CA ALA A 318 -3.43 16.68 -3.02
C ALA A 318 -2.05 16.66 -2.37
N TRP A 319 -1.66 15.50 -1.85
CA TRP A 319 -0.35 15.28 -1.23
C TRP A 319 0.42 14.17 -1.95
N VAL A 320 1.74 14.35 -2.02
CA VAL A 320 2.67 13.36 -2.57
C VAL A 320 3.86 13.19 -1.63
N PHE A 321 4.55 12.07 -1.74
CA PHE A 321 5.80 11.81 -1.04
C PHE A 321 6.87 11.47 -2.09
N PRO A 322 7.70 12.46 -2.50
CA PRO A 322 8.70 12.28 -3.53
C PRO A 322 9.80 11.32 -3.11
N MET A 323 10.41 10.70 -4.11
CA MET A 323 11.62 9.91 -3.98
C MET A 323 12.70 10.44 -4.91
N ASP A 324 13.95 10.09 -4.67
CA ASP A 324 15.05 10.39 -5.56
C ASP A 324 14.85 9.62 -6.88
N GLY A 325 14.65 10.35 -7.95
CA GLY A 325 14.53 9.83 -9.30
C GLY A 325 15.73 10.16 -10.19
N GLY A 326 16.70 10.93 -9.65
CA GLY A 326 17.86 11.38 -10.41
C GLY A 326 18.98 10.34 -10.51
N THR A 327 18.98 9.36 -9.63
CA THR A 327 19.93 8.24 -9.64
C THR A 327 19.20 6.93 -9.88
N VAL A 328 19.84 6.02 -10.57
CA VAL A 328 19.25 4.71 -10.89
C VAL A 328 19.03 3.94 -9.59
N TRP A 329 17.76 3.80 -9.18
CA TRP A 329 17.32 2.88 -8.14
C TRP A 329 17.56 3.18 -6.66
N PRO A 330 17.88 4.37 -6.15
CA PRO A 330 17.74 4.53 -4.70
C PRO A 330 16.30 4.47 -4.25
N ARG A 331 15.31 4.93 -5.01
CA ARG A 331 13.88 5.00 -4.63
C ARG A 331 13.66 5.43 -3.18
N THR A 332 14.53 6.27 -2.69
CA THR A 332 14.57 6.74 -1.31
C THR A 332 14.25 8.22 -1.24
N SER A 333 14.06 8.73 -0.04
CA SER A 333 13.93 10.18 0.17
C SER A 333 15.14 10.91 -0.37
N PRO A 334 14.97 12.02 -1.14
CA PRO A 334 16.07 12.80 -1.66
C PRO A 334 17.04 13.21 -0.54
N ASP A 335 18.33 12.97 -0.74
CA ASP A 335 19.42 13.27 0.21
C ASP A 335 19.23 12.67 1.62
N GLY A 336 18.38 11.65 1.78
CA GLY A 336 18.02 11.13 3.09
C GLY A 336 17.25 12.13 3.96
N VAL A 337 16.59 13.12 3.33
CA VAL A 337 15.80 14.19 4.00
C VAL A 337 14.34 14.09 3.52
N PRO A 338 13.52 13.25 4.16
CA PRO A 338 12.15 13.02 3.75
C PRO A 338 11.27 14.25 3.90
N ALA A 339 10.33 14.40 2.98
CA ALA A 339 9.27 15.38 3.06
C ALA A 339 8.05 14.95 2.25
N ALA A 340 6.85 15.21 2.76
CA ALA A 340 5.67 15.27 1.92
C ALA A 340 5.56 16.64 1.25
N TYR A 341 4.82 16.71 0.15
CA TYR A 341 4.50 17.97 -0.52
C TYR A 341 2.98 18.05 -0.73
N VAL A 342 2.46 19.27 -0.69
CA VAL A 342 1.04 19.54 -0.90
C VAL A 342 0.85 20.59 -1.99
N THR A 343 -0.10 20.37 -2.86
CA THR A 343 -0.77 21.42 -3.64
C THR A 343 -2.11 21.73 -3.00
N ARG A 344 -2.55 23.01 -3.11
CA ARG A 344 -3.87 23.48 -2.68
C ARG A 344 -4.53 24.32 -3.77
N ASP A 345 -4.04 24.20 -4.97
CA ASP A 345 -4.44 24.99 -6.14
C ASP A 345 -4.42 24.15 -7.42
N GLY A 346 -4.66 22.84 -7.27
CA GLY A 346 -4.72 21.90 -8.39
C GLY A 346 -3.39 21.69 -9.11
N GLY A 347 -2.27 21.87 -8.40
CA GLY A 347 -0.94 21.65 -8.95
C GLY A 347 -0.25 22.87 -9.54
N ARG A 348 -0.80 24.07 -9.35
CA ARG A 348 -0.15 25.33 -9.78
C ARG A 348 1.05 25.68 -8.89
N SER A 349 1.02 25.26 -7.63
CA SER A 349 2.14 25.38 -6.70
C SER A 349 2.24 24.18 -5.74
N TRP A 350 3.43 23.99 -5.17
CA TRP A 350 3.71 22.90 -4.22
C TRP A 350 4.45 23.43 -2.99
N ARG A 351 4.01 23.03 -1.82
CA ARG A 351 4.63 23.39 -0.55
C ARG A 351 5.18 22.17 0.15
N ARG A 352 6.42 22.27 0.64
CA ARG A 352 7.10 21.25 1.46
C ARG A 352 6.50 21.14 2.86
N LEU A 353 6.32 19.91 3.34
CA LEU A 353 5.76 19.56 4.64
C LEU A 353 6.70 18.57 5.36
N ASP A 354 7.65 19.09 6.12
CA ASP A 354 8.69 18.28 6.77
C ASP A 354 8.85 18.54 8.28
N ARG A 355 8.03 19.39 8.86
CA ARG A 355 8.13 19.70 10.28
C ARG A 355 7.84 18.48 11.15
N GLY A 356 8.85 18.03 11.89
CA GLY A 356 8.80 16.85 12.75
C GLY A 356 9.38 15.60 12.11
N LEU A 357 9.66 15.61 10.80
CA LEU A 357 10.39 14.54 10.12
C LEU A 357 11.91 14.66 10.38
N PRO A 358 12.67 13.57 10.23
CA PRO A 358 14.13 13.59 10.29
C PRO A 358 14.72 14.56 9.25
N ARG A 359 15.85 15.16 9.61
CA ARG A 359 16.55 16.14 8.76
C ARG A 359 17.80 15.57 8.09
N SER A 360 18.10 14.30 8.31
CA SER A 360 19.22 13.57 7.73
C SER A 360 19.09 12.09 8.01
N GLN A 361 19.80 11.28 7.22
CA GLN A 361 19.95 9.82 7.38
C GLN A 361 18.63 9.04 7.44
N ALA A 362 17.58 9.55 6.80
CA ALA A 362 16.29 8.87 6.67
C ALA A 362 16.04 8.48 5.20
N TRP A 363 16.70 7.43 4.79
CA TRP A 363 16.66 6.86 3.45
C TRP A 363 15.40 6.01 3.26
N TRP A 364 14.24 6.68 3.29
CA TRP A 364 12.94 6.03 3.31
C TRP A 364 12.38 5.83 1.90
N THR A 365 11.68 4.72 1.74
CA THR A 365 10.74 4.54 0.64
C THR A 365 9.33 4.48 1.23
N VAL A 366 8.43 5.32 0.73
CA VAL A 366 6.98 5.21 0.96
C VAL A 366 6.38 4.59 -0.30
N LYS A 367 5.79 3.40 -0.18
CA LYS A 367 5.28 2.65 -1.33
C LYS A 367 3.99 3.26 -1.90
N ARG A 368 3.49 2.74 -3.02
CA ARG A 368 2.30 3.22 -3.76
C ARG A 368 1.06 3.38 -2.87
N GLN A 369 0.82 2.40 -2.01
CA GLN A 369 -0.28 2.37 -1.04
C GLN A 369 0.18 2.80 0.36
N GLY A 370 1.42 3.28 0.49
CA GLY A 370 2.04 3.58 1.79
C GLY A 370 1.61 4.90 2.41
N MET A 371 0.64 5.61 1.84
CA MET A 371 0.14 6.88 2.38
C MET A 371 -1.38 6.98 2.24
N ALA A 372 -2.05 7.47 3.29
CA ALA A 372 -3.49 7.64 3.35
C ALA A 372 -3.91 8.93 4.04
N ALA A 373 -5.15 9.37 3.78
CA ALA A 373 -5.82 10.47 4.47
C ALA A 373 -7.08 9.96 5.15
N ASP A 374 -7.39 10.51 6.34
CA ASP A 374 -8.67 10.25 6.99
C ASP A 374 -9.74 11.29 6.60
N GLY A 375 -10.99 11.06 7.02
CA GLY A 375 -12.11 11.99 6.82
C GLY A 375 -12.22 13.10 7.87
N GLY A 376 -11.24 13.25 8.76
CA GLY A 376 -11.27 14.23 9.85
C GLY A 376 -11.20 15.69 9.38
N ASP A 377 -11.47 16.61 10.31
CA ASP A 377 -11.30 18.05 10.11
C ASP A 377 -10.51 18.63 11.30
N PRO A 378 -9.26 19.11 11.06
CA PRO A 378 -8.45 18.97 9.84
C PRO A 378 -8.19 17.52 9.44
N VAL A 379 -7.92 17.29 8.13
CA VAL A 379 -7.60 15.95 7.61
C VAL A 379 -6.34 15.40 8.26
N GLY A 380 -6.41 14.16 8.73
CA GLY A 380 -5.24 13.40 9.17
C GLY A 380 -4.53 12.74 8.00
N LEU A 381 -3.22 12.78 8.00
CA LEU A 381 -2.38 12.11 7.01
C LEU A 381 -1.51 11.08 7.70
N TYR A 382 -1.33 9.95 7.06
CA TYR A 382 -0.57 8.83 7.57
C TYR A 382 0.32 8.27 6.48
N PHE A 383 1.56 7.92 6.82
CA PHE A 383 2.40 7.17 5.90
C PHE A 383 3.26 6.14 6.63
N GLY A 384 3.51 5.03 5.94
CA GLY A 384 4.38 3.96 6.38
C GLY A 384 5.63 3.87 5.51
N THR A 385 6.76 3.53 6.11
CA THR A 385 8.04 3.39 5.43
C THR A 385 8.44 1.93 5.27
N THR A 386 9.26 1.64 4.28
CA THR A 386 9.91 0.33 4.16
C THR A 386 10.90 0.03 5.28
N SER A 387 11.29 1.05 6.05
CA SER A 387 12.12 0.91 7.27
C SER A 387 11.30 0.57 8.52
N GLY A 388 9.97 0.38 8.39
CA GLY A 388 9.12 -0.06 9.50
C GLY A 388 8.69 1.04 10.46
N GLU A 389 8.54 2.26 9.99
CA GLU A 389 8.01 3.36 10.78
C GLU A 389 6.65 3.82 10.26
N LEU A 390 5.71 4.08 11.16
CA LEU A 390 4.41 4.69 10.88
C LEU A 390 4.39 6.11 11.39
N TRP A 391 4.12 7.06 10.50
CA TRP A 391 4.06 8.47 10.78
C TRP A 391 2.66 9.03 10.59
N ALA A 392 2.29 9.99 11.41
CA ALA A 392 0.99 10.66 11.36
C ALA A 392 1.11 12.17 11.44
N SER A 393 0.24 12.85 10.73
CA SER A 393 -0.07 14.26 10.90
C SER A 393 -1.58 14.41 11.11
N ARG A 394 -2.01 15.20 12.06
CA ARG A 394 -3.42 15.47 12.34
C ARG A 394 -3.86 16.86 11.88
N ASP A 395 -3.02 17.54 11.14
CA ASP A 395 -3.13 18.94 10.72
C ASP A 395 -2.67 19.12 9.27
N GLU A 396 -3.08 18.18 8.40
CA GLU A 396 -2.85 18.21 6.95
C GLU A 396 -1.37 18.31 6.56
N GLY A 397 -0.51 17.67 7.33
CA GLY A 397 0.93 17.65 7.10
C GLY A 397 1.69 18.83 7.71
N ALA A 398 1.03 19.73 8.44
CA ALA A 398 1.72 20.88 9.06
C ALA A 398 2.74 20.43 10.11
N ARG A 399 2.47 19.31 10.81
CA ARG A 399 3.43 18.67 11.71
C ARG A 399 3.26 17.15 11.71
N TRP A 400 4.39 16.45 11.66
CA TRP A 400 4.47 15.00 11.70
C TRP A 400 4.95 14.48 13.04
N GLY A 401 4.46 13.30 13.44
CA GLY A 401 4.91 12.52 14.57
C GLY A 401 4.98 11.05 14.23
N CYS A 402 6.02 10.37 14.67
CA CYS A 402 6.13 8.92 14.54
C CYS A 402 5.26 8.25 15.60
N ILE A 403 4.32 7.41 15.18
CA ILE A 403 3.38 6.72 16.09
C ILE A 403 3.75 5.26 16.33
N ALA A 404 4.54 4.65 15.45
CA ALA A 404 5.09 3.31 15.65
C ALA A 404 6.44 3.16 14.94
N ARG A 405 7.32 2.34 15.55
CA ARG A 405 8.65 1.99 15.02
C ARG A 405 8.90 0.50 15.14
N HIS A 406 9.92 0.03 14.43
CA HIS A 406 10.36 -1.38 14.47
C HIS A 406 9.29 -2.36 13.97
N LEU A 407 8.36 -1.86 13.14
CA LEU A 407 7.44 -2.70 12.39
C LEU A 407 8.19 -3.37 11.23
N PRO A 408 7.67 -4.47 10.70
CA PRO A 408 8.15 -4.97 9.41
C PRO A 408 7.97 -3.93 8.29
N GLU A 409 8.64 -4.13 7.16
CA GLU A 409 8.47 -3.30 5.97
C GLU A 409 6.97 -3.07 5.67
N ILE A 410 6.56 -1.79 5.65
CA ILE A 410 5.16 -1.40 5.44
C ILE A 410 4.91 -1.30 3.93
N TYR A 411 3.91 -2.02 3.46
CA TYR A 411 3.48 -2.04 2.07
C TYR A 411 2.31 -1.11 1.79
N ALA A 412 1.32 -1.11 2.69
CA ALA A 412 0.14 -0.29 2.56
C ALA A 412 -0.29 0.33 3.89
N VAL A 413 -0.85 1.53 3.80
CA VAL A 413 -1.49 2.28 4.87
C VAL A 413 -2.86 2.69 4.38
N GLU A 414 -3.89 2.29 5.08
CA GLU A 414 -5.26 2.70 4.82
C GLU A 414 -5.87 3.34 6.07
N THR A 415 -6.94 4.06 5.91
CA THR A 415 -7.68 4.68 7.01
C THR A 415 -9.14 4.30 6.92
N GLY A 416 -9.79 4.24 8.06
CA GLY A 416 -11.23 4.01 8.12
C GLY A 416 -11.87 4.67 9.32
N THR A 417 -13.19 4.78 9.27
CA THR A 417 -14.01 5.24 10.38
C THR A 417 -14.77 4.05 10.93
N LEU A 418 -14.56 3.72 12.19
CA LEU A 418 -15.27 2.64 12.87
C LEU A 418 -16.72 3.02 13.13
N ALA A 419 -17.64 2.04 13.04
CA ALA A 419 -19.07 2.21 13.31
C ALA A 419 -19.39 2.60 14.77
#